data_caa52b29c13b4d7668b92dc643bcc58c
#
_entry.id   caa52b29c13b4d7668b92dc643bcc58c
#
_cell.length_a   1.000
_cell.length_b   1.000
_cell.length_c   1.000
_cell.angle_alpha   90.00
_cell.angle_beta   90.00
_cell.angle_gamma   90.00
#
_symmetry.space_group_name_H-M   'P 1'
#
loop_
_entity.id
_entity.type
_entity.pdbx_description
1 polymer ?
#
loop_
_entity_poly.entity_id
_entity_poly.type
_entity_poly.pdbx_seq_one_letter_code
_entity_poly.pdbx_strand_id
1 'polypeptide(L)'
;MSVLIDKKTKIIIQGFTGKMGTFHAEEMIKYGSNVVGGVTPGKGGMKHLNLPVFNTVKEAVKNTGASASILFVPPAFAADSAMEAADAGIKTCVAIVDGIPSHDMIKIKRYMRRYSRAEKMTLIGPNCAGVISPGKSMLGIMPGHIYKEGKVGIIGRSGTLGYEAAQQLKNLNIGISTSVGIGGDPINGSSFKDIIEKFEEDDETEVVLMIGEIGGPQEVTAGKFAKENMKKPVIAYIAGLTAPKGRVMGHAGAIVSAYGESAVEKVELLRECGVIISKNPSVMGETVKSALNSKT
;
A
#
# COMPACT_ATOMS: atom_id res chain seq x y z
N MET A 1 8.79 2.68 15.12
CA MET A 1 9.19 1.82 13.95
C MET A 1 8.25 2.13 12.81
N SER A 2 8.73 2.20 11.57
CA SER A 2 7.84 2.43 10.42
C SER A 2 6.95 1.23 10.14
N VAL A 3 5.78 1.48 9.60
CA VAL A 3 4.85 0.42 9.19
C VAL A 3 5.37 -0.28 7.93
N LEU A 4 5.51 -1.60 7.96
CA LEU A 4 5.87 -2.50 6.86
C LEU A 4 7.33 -2.48 6.39
N ILE A 5 7.97 -1.31 6.28
CA ILE A 5 9.34 -1.15 5.77
C ILE A 5 10.12 -0.08 6.52
N ASP A 6 11.42 -0.26 6.66
CA ASP A 6 12.36 0.70 7.28
C ASP A 6 13.72 0.70 6.58
N LYS A 7 14.71 1.44 7.13
CA LYS A 7 16.09 1.47 6.58
C LYS A 7 16.80 0.12 6.57
N LYS A 8 16.39 -0.82 7.43
CA LYS A 8 17.02 -2.15 7.54
C LYS A 8 16.35 -3.18 6.64
N THR A 9 15.18 -2.85 6.09
CA THR A 9 14.40 -3.74 5.24
C THR A 9 15.15 -4.04 3.95
N LYS A 10 15.62 -5.29 3.80
CA LYS A 10 16.29 -5.78 2.60
C LYS A 10 15.25 -6.16 1.54
N ILE A 11 15.37 -5.57 0.37
CA ILE A 11 14.40 -5.67 -0.72
C ILE A 11 14.97 -6.50 -1.86
N ILE A 12 14.18 -7.42 -2.39
CA ILE A 12 14.40 -8.07 -3.68
C ILE A 12 13.30 -7.72 -4.67
N ILE A 13 13.64 -7.75 -5.96
CA ILE A 13 12.74 -7.39 -7.05
C ILE A 13 12.48 -8.62 -7.90
N GLN A 14 11.23 -9.04 -8.04
CA GLN A 14 10.84 -10.10 -8.98
C GLN A 14 10.54 -9.47 -10.35
N GLY A 15 11.07 -10.07 -11.41
CA GLY A 15 11.09 -9.44 -12.73
C GLY A 15 12.23 -8.42 -12.89
N PHE A 16 13.31 -8.57 -12.11
CA PHE A 16 14.38 -7.59 -11.92
C PHE A 16 15.04 -7.13 -13.22
N THR A 17 15.28 -8.04 -14.16
CA THR A 17 15.95 -7.72 -15.44
C THR A 17 15.00 -7.24 -16.54
N GLY A 18 13.70 -7.14 -16.24
CA GLY A 18 12.71 -6.55 -17.14
C GLY A 18 12.78 -5.02 -17.15
N LYS A 19 12.24 -4.39 -18.19
CA LYS A 19 12.27 -2.92 -18.35
C LYS A 19 11.74 -2.18 -17.11
N MET A 20 10.56 -2.54 -16.63
CA MET A 20 9.96 -1.90 -15.45
C MET A 20 10.69 -2.25 -14.16
N GLY A 21 11.11 -3.52 -14.01
CA GLY A 21 11.90 -3.95 -12.86
C GLY A 21 13.22 -3.20 -12.74
N THR A 22 13.93 -2.99 -13.86
CA THR A 22 15.16 -2.21 -13.92
C THR A 22 14.93 -0.76 -13.53
N PHE A 23 13.99 -0.09 -14.21
CA PHE A 23 13.71 1.33 -13.99
C PHE A 23 13.34 1.64 -12.54
N HIS A 24 12.40 0.89 -11.98
CA HIS A 24 11.98 1.13 -10.61
C HIS A 24 13.00 0.66 -9.56
N ALA A 25 13.84 -0.33 -9.89
CA ALA A 25 14.99 -0.68 -9.05
C ALA A 25 15.94 0.49 -8.89
N GLU A 26 16.31 1.15 -10.01
CA GLU A 26 17.16 2.33 -10.00
C GLU A 26 16.56 3.46 -9.15
N GLU A 27 15.27 3.74 -9.31
CA GLU A 27 14.61 4.78 -8.51
C GLU A 27 14.54 4.43 -7.01
N MET A 28 14.29 3.17 -6.65
CA MET A 28 14.33 2.72 -5.26
C MET A 28 15.75 2.81 -4.66
N ILE A 29 16.77 2.42 -5.41
CA ILE A 29 18.18 2.54 -5.01
C ILE A 29 18.55 4.02 -4.83
N LYS A 30 18.19 4.87 -5.79
CA LYS A 30 18.41 6.32 -5.73
C LYS A 30 17.72 6.97 -4.54
N TYR A 31 16.55 6.48 -4.16
CA TYR A 31 15.83 6.92 -2.96
C TYR A 31 16.54 6.51 -1.66
N GLY A 32 17.44 5.56 -1.69
CA GLY A 32 18.15 5.02 -0.54
C GLY A 32 17.55 3.75 0.05
N SER A 33 16.65 3.08 -0.68
CA SER A 33 16.12 1.79 -0.27
C SER A 33 17.20 0.70 -0.38
N ASN A 34 17.19 -0.23 0.57
CA ASN A 34 18.18 -1.29 0.64
C ASN A 34 17.83 -2.46 -0.31
N VAL A 35 17.97 -2.23 -1.62
CA VAL A 35 17.78 -3.26 -2.64
C VAL A 35 19.02 -4.15 -2.67
N VAL A 36 18.85 -5.44 -2.41
CA VAL A 36 19.95 -6.41 -2.24
C VAL A 36 20.09 -7.41 -3.40
N GLY A 37 19.20 -7.37 -4.36
CA GLY A 37 19.21 -8.25 -5.54
C GLY A 37 17.82 -8.39 -6.16
N GLY A 38 17.70 -9.33 -7.08
CA GLY A 38 16.39 -9.62 -7.67
C GLY A 38 16.29 -11.01 -8.25
N VAL A 39 15.10 -11.37 -8.68
CA VAL A 39 14.76 -12.68 -9.22
C VAL A 39 14.30 -12.53 -10.67
N THR A 40 14.94 -13.31 -11.54
CA THR A 40 14.52 -13.53 -12.92
C THR A 40 14.85 -14.97 -13.29
N PRO A 41 13.84 -15.86 -13.40
CA PRO A 41 14.09 -17.27 -13.74
C PRO A 41 14.91 -17.41 -15.02
N GLY A 42 15.90 -18.31 -15.00
CA GLY A 42 16.83 -18.54 -16.12
C GLY A 42 18.00 -17.54 -16.22
N LYS A 43 18.08 -16.53 -15.33
CA LYS A 43 19.16 -15.53 -15.30
C LYS A 43 19.95 -15.53 -13.99
N GLY A 44 19.77 -16.57 -13.16
CA GLY A 44 20.54 -16.73 -11.92
C GLY A 44 22.04 -16.78 -12.17
N GLY A 45 22.81 -16.19 -11.24
CA GLY A 45 24.26 -16.06 -11.35
C GLY A 45 24.76 -14.81 -12.10
N MET A 46 23.86 -14.10 -12.82
CA MET A 46 24.20 -12.81 -13.43
C MET A 46 24.25 -11.68 -12.41
N LYS A 47 24.86 -10.57 -12.79
CA LYS A 47 24.69 -9.28 -12.10
C LYS A 47 23.83 -8.34 -12.95
N HIS A 48 22.95 -7.60 -12.30
CA HIS A 48 22.15 -6.53 -12.89
C HIS A 48 22.11 -5.35 -11.93
N LEU A 49 22.36 -4.14 -12.41
CA LEU A 49 22.58 -2.94 -11.57
C LEU A 49 23.62 -3.17 -10.44
N ASN A 50 24.67 -3.92 -10.74
CA ASN A 50 25.72 -4.38 -9.81
C ASN A 50 25.21 -5.27 -8.66
N LEU A 51 23.95 -5.72 -8.70
CA LEU A 51 23.33 -6.59 -7.71
C LEU A 51 23.14 -8.02 -8.27
N PRO A 52 23.13 -9.05 -7.39
CA PRO A 52 22.96 -10.43 -7.83
C PRO A 52 21.55 -10.70 -8.35
N VAL A 53 21.46 -11.53 -9.39
CA VAL A 53 20.22 -12.08 -9.93
C VAL A 53 20.11 -13.54 -9.52
N PHE A 54 18.94 -13.95 -9.05
CA PHE A 54 18.64 -15.32 -8.64
C PHE A 54 17.55 -15.93 -9.53
N ASN A 55 17.47 -17.27 -9.56
CA ASN A 55 16.40 -17.95 -10.27
C ASN A 55 15.10 -18.03 -9.45
N THR A 56 15.22 -18.05 -8.11
CA THR A 56 14.08 -18.21 -7.21
C THR A 56 14.14 -17.22 -6.06
N VAL A 57 12.95 -16.91 -5.47
CA VAL A 57 12.86 -16.08 -4.26
C VAL A 57 13.55 -16.75 -3.08
N LYS A 58 13.42 -18.08 -2.97
CA LYS A 58 14.09 -18.87 -1.91
C LYS A 58 15.61 -18.71 -1.95
N GLU A 59 16.21 -18.79 -3.14
CA GLU A 59 17.66 -18.54 -3.32
C GLU A 59 18.03 -17.12 -2.91
N ALA A 60 17.24 -16.13 -3.37
CA ALA A 60 17.47 -14.74 -3.05
C ALA A 60 17.44 -14.48 -1.55
N VAL A 61 16.41 -14.96 -0.85
CA VAL A 61 16.27 -14.82 0.61
C VAL A 61 17.43 -15.50 1.34
N LYS A 62 17.80 -16.73 0.96
CA LYS A 62 18.91 -17.47 1.57
C LYS A 62 20.25 -16.74 1.47
N ASN A 63 20.53 -16.09 0.34
CA ASN A 63 21.80 -15.45 0.09
C ASN A 63 21.87 -14.00 0.57
N THR A 64 20.75 -13.29 0.66
CA THR A 64 20.72 -11.85 0.99
C THR A 64 20.10 -11.54 2.33
N GLY A 65 19.26 -12.43 2.86
CA GLY A 65 18.42 -12.17 4.03
C GLY A 65 17.30 -11.17 3.72
N ALA A 66 16.81 -11.12 2.47
CA ALA A 66 15.71 -10.24 2.08
C ALA A 66 14.44 -10.55 2.87
N SER A 67 13.75 -9.52 3.31
CA SER A 67 12.49 -9.59 4.05
C SER A 67 11.32 -8.95 3.30
N ALA A 68 11.59 -8.20 2.23
CA ALA A 68 10.58 -7.58 1.39
C ALA A 68 10.81 -7.90 -0.10
N SER A 69 9.71 -7.96 -0.85
CA SER A 69 9.72 -8.21 -2.29
C SER A 69 8.73 -7.30 -3.02
N ILE A 70 9.04 -6.96 -4.26
CA ILE A 70 8.15 -6.22 -5.16
C ILE A 70 8.04 -6.95 -6.50
N LEU A 71 6.82 -7.00 -7.07
CA LEU A 71 6.53 -7.73 -8.29
C LEU A 71 6.43 -6.78 -9.49
N PHE A 72 7.35 -6.95 -10.44
CA PHE A 72 7.30 -6.37 -11.79
C PHE A 72 7.23 -7.48 -12.84
N VAL A 73 6.35 -8.44 -12.63
CA VAL A 73 6.12 -9.58 -13.52
C VAL A 73 4.83 -9.39 -14.31
N PRO A 74 4.65 -10.03 -15.47
CA PRO A 74 3.36 -10.01 -16.17
C PRO A 74 2.22 -10.56 -15.29
N PRO A 75 0.97 -10.08 -15.44
CA PRO A 75 -0.18 -10.46 -14.59
C PRO A 75 -0.37 -11.97 -14.44
N ALA A 76 -0.15 -12.72 -15.52
CA ALA A 76 -0.29 -14.19 -15.53
C ALA A 76 0.66 -14.92 -14.57
N PHE A 77 1.78 -14.30 -14.18
CA PHE A 77 2.78 -14.87 -13.26
C PHE A 77 2.72 -14.29 -11.85
N ALA A 78 1.88 -13.27 -11.63
CA ALA A 78 1.87 -12.54 -10.38
C ALA A 78 1.39 -13.41 -9.19
N ALA A 79 0.43 -14.29 -9.41
CA ALA A 79 -0.06 -15.18 -8.36
C ALA A 79 1.02 -16.15 -7.88
N ASP A 80 1.71 -16.79 -8.80
CA ASP A 80 2.78 -17.73 -8.46
C ASP A 80 3.97 -17.01 -7.83
N SER A 81 4.32 -15.81 -8.32
CA SER A 81 5.37 -14.97 -7.74
C SER A 81 5.05 -14.53 -6.30
N ALA A 82 3.78 -14.18 -6.01
CA ALA A 82 3.36 -13.82 -4.65
C ALA A 82 3.37 -15.02 -3.70
N MET A 83 2.93 -16.19 -4.16
CA MET A 83 2.95 -17.43 -3.37
C MET A 83 4.38 -17.91 -3.11
N GLU A 84 5.27 -17.83 -4.10
CA GLU A 84 6.70 -18.12 -3.94
C GLU A 84 7.36 -17.21 -2.90
N ALA A 85 7.02 -15.91 -2.92
CA ALA A 85 7.51 -14.96 -1.91
C ALA A 85 7.05 -15.34 -0.50
N ALA A 86 5.80 -15.77 -0.34
CA ALA A 86 5.27 -16.24 0.93
C ALA A 86 5.99 -17.50 1.44
N ASP A 87 6.21 -18.49 0.57
CA ASP A 87 6.93 -19.72 0.91
C ASP A 87 8.40 -19.47 1.27
N ALA A 88 9.01 -18.46 0.68
CA ALA A 88 10.39 -18.07 0.98
C ALA A 88 10.53 -17.26 2.29
N GLY A 89 9.42 -16.94 2.97
CA GLY A 89 9.42 -16.22 4.25
C GLY A 89 9.51 -14.69 4.13
N ILE A 90 9.21 -14.13 2.95
CA ILE A 90 9.07 -12.67 2.78
C ILE A 90 7.97 -12.16 3.71
N LYS A 91 8.24 -11.05 4.41
CA LYS A 91 7.29 -10.44 5.36
C LYS A 91 6.36 -9.42 4.69
N THR A 92 6.89 -8.65 3.73
CA THR A 92 6.12 -7.65 2.98
C THR A 92 6.33 -7.87 1.49
N CYS A 93 5.24 -8.07 0.74
CA CYS A 93 5.26 -8.18 -0.70
C CYS A 93 4.36 -7.11 -1.32
N VAL A 94 4.85 -6.41 -2.34
CA VAL A 94 4.10 -5.40 -3.08
C VAL A 94 3.85 -5.88 -4.50
N ALA A 95 2.59 -5.97 -4.90
CA ALA A 95 2.17 -6.28 -6.26
C ALA A 95 1.75 -4.99 -6.98
N ILE A 96 2.68 -4.38 -7.72
CA ILE A 96 2.40 -3.19 -8.54
C ILE A 96 1.50 -3.55 -9.72
N VAL A 97 1.57 -4.76 -10.14
CA VAL A 97 0.96 -5.31 -11.37
C VAL A 97 -0.52 -4.99 -11.44
N ASP A 98 -0.94 -4.40 -12.56
CA ASP A 98 -2.34 -4.23 -12.96
C ASP A 98 -2.81 -5.43 -13.77
N GLY A 99 -4.12 -5.73 -13.75
CA GLY A 99 -4.73 -6.78 -14.54
C GLY A 99 -4.57 -8.20 -13.98
N ILE A 100 -4.23 -8.36 -12.70
CA ILE A 100 -4.27 -9.67 -12.03
C ILE A 100 -5.74 -10.11 -11.93
N PRO A 101 -6.13 -11.30 -12.47
CA PRO A 101 -7.50 -11.77 -12.37
C PRO A 101 -7.96 -11.89 -10.90
N SER A 102 -9.20 -11.49 -10.62
CA SER A 102 -9.78 -11.61 -9.27
C SER A 102 -9.72 -13.05 -8.73
N HIS A 103 -9.86 -14.06 -9.61
CA HIS A 103 -9.72 -15.47 -9.24
C HIS A 103 -8.31 -15.78 -8.71
N ASP A 104 -7.26 -15.21 -9.30
CA ASP A 104 -5.88 -15.40 -8.87
C ASP A 104 -5.64 -14.72 -7.51
N MET A 105 -6.24 -13.54 -7.28
CA MET A 105 -6.19 -12.90 -5.96
C MET A 105 -6.90 -13.74 -4.89
N ILE A 106 -8.02 -14.38 -5.22
CA ILE A 106 -8.69 -15.35 -4.32
C ILE A 106 -7.77 -16.53 -4.03
N LYS A 107 -7.10 -17.08 -5.05
CA LYS A 107 -6.12 -18.17 -4.92
C LYS A 107 -5.00 -17.78 -3.97
N ILE A 108 -4.39 -16.61 -4.14
CA ILE A 108 -3.34 -16.09 -3.24
C ILE A 108 -3.87 -15.97 -1.81
N LYS A 109 -5.03 -15.34 -1.61
CA LYS A 109 -5.60 -15.15 -0.25
C LYS A 109 -5.91 -16.47 0.45
N ARG A 110 -6.39 -17.48 -0.30
CA ARG A 110 -6.58 -18.85 0.24
C ARG A 110 -5.25 -19.50 0.59
N TYR A 111 -4.26 -19.38 -0.29
CA TYR A 111 -2.91 -19.90 -0.08
C TYR A 111 -2.28 -19.34 1.19
N MET A 112 -2.43 -18.03 1.42
CA MET A 112 -1.91 -17.31 2.59
C MET A 112 -2.55 -17.72 3.92
N ARG A 113 -3.70 -18.43 3.92
CA ARG A 113 -4.34 -18.92 5.15
C ARG A 113 -3.60 -20.06 5.82
N ARG A 114 -2.64 -20.70 5.14
CA ARG A 114 -1.81 -21.79 5.71
C ARG A 114 -0.78 -21.29 6.73
N TYR A 115 -0.44 -20.00 6.68
CA TYR A 115 0.53 -19.40 7.58
C TYR A 115 -0.12 -18.90 8.87
N SER A 116 0.58 -19.05 9.99
CA SER A 116 0.19 -18.42 11.25
C SER A 116 0.20 -16.89 11.12
N ARG A 117 -0.46 -16.18 12.03
CA ARG A 117 -0.48 -14.70 12.01
C ARG A 117 0.93 -14.09 12.03
N ALA A 118 1.87 -14.71 12.74
CA ALA A 118 3.26 -14.24 12.85
C ALA A 118 4.10 -14.47 11.58
N GLU A 119 3.76 -15.50 10.80
CA GLU A 119 4.50 -15.89 9.60
C GLU A 119 3.88 -15.31 8.31
N LYS A 120 2.61 -14.98 8.38
CA LYS A 120 1.84 -14.55 7.22
C LYS A 120 2.43 -13.27 6.61
N MET A 121 2.78 -13.36 5.33
CA MET A 121 3.23 -12.22 4.54
C MET A 121 2.13 -11.16 4.41
N THR A 122 2.46 -9.88 4.60
CA THR A 122 1.58 -8.77 4.23
C THR A 122 1.71 -8.51 2.74
N LEU A 123 0.63 -8.72 2.00
CA LEU A 123 0.56 -8.45 0.55
C LEU A 123 -0.14 -7.10 0.32
N ILE A 124 0.55 -6.16 -0.33
CA ILE A 124 0.03 -4.85 -0.73
C ILE A 124 -0.25 -4.85 -2.23
N GLY A 125 -1.40 -4.35 -2.63
CA GLY A 125 -1.88 -4.42 -4.00
C GLY A 125 -2.87 -5.56 -4.23
N PRO A 126 -3.19 -5.91 -5.48
CA PRO A 126 -2.54 -5.50 -6.73
C PRO A 126 -2.90 -4.08 -7.19
N ASN A 127 -2.35 -3.67 -8.36
CA ASN A 127 -2.65 -2.39 -9.00
C ASN A 127 -2.49 -1.21 -8.01
N CYS A 128 -1.29 -1.09 -7.43
CA CYS A 128 -1.02 -0.16 -6.34
C CYS A 128 0.26 0.65 -6.56
N ALA A 129 0.43 1.69 -5.76
CA ALA A 129 1.64 2.51 -5.76
C ALA A 129 2.77 1.93 -4.88
N GLY A 130 2.45 1.00 -3.98
CA GLY A 130 3.38 0.40 -3.03
C GLY A 130 3.38 1.08 -1.66
N VAL A 131 4.54 1.09 -1.01
CA VAL A 131 4.76 1.60 0.33
C VAL A 131 5.97 2.53 0.35
N ILE A 132 5.87 3.67 1.03
CA ILE A 132 7.00 4.56 1.30
C ILE A 132 6.97 5.00 2.77
N SER A 133 8.12 4.84 3.44
CA SER A 133 8.40 5.45 4.73
C SER A 133 9.43 6.55 4.50
N PRO A 134 9.03 7.84 4.49
CA PRO A 134 9.87 8.95 4.08
C PRO A 134 11.17 9.03 4.88
N GLY A 135 12.28 9.30 4.19
CA GLY A 135 13.61 9.32 4.78
C GLY A 135 14.19 7.95 5.19
N LYS A 136 13.44 6.86 4.96
CA LYS A 136 13.83 5.51 5.38
C LYS A 136 13.90 4.50 4.24
N SER A 137 12.79 4.24 3.55
CA SER A 137 12.70 3.24 2.48
C SER A 137 11.51 3.46 1.58
N MET A 138 11.60 3.03 0.34
CA MET A 138 10.52 2.94 -0.63
C MET A 138 10.48 1.53 -1.23
N LEU A 139 9.31 0.92 -1.23
CA LEU A 139 8.99 -0.36 -1.88
C LEU A 139 7.80 -0.11 -2.81
N GLY A 140 8.04 0.50 -3.95
CA GLY A 140 6.97 0.96 -4.83
C GLY A 140 7.45 1.85 -5.97
N ILE A 141 6.48 2.59 -6.53
CA ILE A 141 6.65 3.49 -7.67
C ILE A 141 6.35 4.95 -7.32
N MET A 142 6.32 5.26 -6.04
CA MET A 142 5.93 6.58 -5.53
C MET A 142 6.99 7.66 -5.85
N PRO A 143 6.58 8.90 -6.15
CA PRO A 143 7.52 10.01 -6.38
C PRO A 143 8.12 10.47 -5.04
N GLY A 144 9.25 9.90 -4.64
CA GLY A 144 9.86 10.09 -3.31
C GLY A 144 10.08 11.55 -2.90
N HIS A 145 10.25 12.46 -3.88
CA HIS A 145 10.53 13.88 -3.65
C HIS A 145 9.37 14.68 -3.04
N ILE A 146 8.13 14.19 -3.13
CA ILE A 146 6.96 14.85 -2.52
C ILE A 146 6.74 14.41 -1.07
N TYR A 147 7.41 13.38 -0.61
CA TYR A 147 7.24 12.82 0.73
C TYR A 147 8.28 13.39 1.70
N LYS A 148 7.82 13.90 2.84
CA LYS A 148 8.64 14.39 3.95
C LYS A 148 8.41 13.50 5.18
N GLU A 149 9.46 13.19 5.92
CA GLU A 149 9.38 12.43 7.17
C GLU A 149 8.55 13.18 8.23
N GLY A 150 7.67 12.47 8.93
CA GLY A 150 6.82 13.00 9.99
C GLY A 150 5.82 12.00 10.53
N LYS A 151 4.60 12.45 10.88
CA LYS A 151 3.71 11.75 11.80
C LYS A 151 2.36 11.32 11.18
N VAL A 152 2.14 11.55 9.90
CA VAL A 152 0.87 11.23 9.24
C VAL A 152 0.97 9.88 8.55
N GLY A 153 0.15 8.92 8.94
CA GLY A 153 -0.07 7.68 8.18
C GLY A 153 -1.03 7.94 7.02
N ILE A 154 -0.67 7.53 5.81
CA ILE A 154 -1.58 7.61 4.65
C ILE A 154 -1.88 6.20 4.17
N ILE A 155 -3.16 5.91 3.93
CA ILE A 155 -3.60 4.70 3.25
C ILE A 155 -4.61 5.07 2.17
N GLY A 156 -4.44 4.53 0.95
CA GLY A 156 -5.36 4.83 -0.16
C GLY A 156 -5.45 3.73 -1.20
N ARG A 157 -6.57 3.71 -1.93
CA ARG A 157 -6.72 2.90 -3.14
C ARG A 157 -5.99 3.56 -4.29
N SER A 158 -6.21 4.85 -4.49
CA SER A 158 -5.62 5.64 -5.57
C SER A 158 -4.22 6.12 -5.20
N GLY A 159 -3.24 5.79 -6.04
CA GLY A 159 -1.88 6.33 -5.93
C GLY A 159 -1.87 7.85 -6.11
N THR A 160 -2.54 8.36 -7.15
CA THR A 160 -2.53 9.80 -7.50
C THR A 160 -3.16 10.69 -6.42
N LEU A 161 -4.27 10.26 -5.81
CA LEU A 161 -4.84 10.98 -4.66
C LEU A 161 -3.94 10.93 -3.42
N GLY A 162 -3.22 9.83 -3.23
CA GLY A 162 -2.18 9.73 -2.21
C GLY A 162 -1.03 10.71 -2.46
N TYR A 163 -0.61 10.90 -3.70
CA TYR A 163 0.42 11.87 -4.08
C TYR A 163 -0.06 13.32 -3.87
N GLU A 164 -1.31 13.61 -4.21
CA GLU A 164 -1.92 14.91 -3.95
C GLU A 164 -1.94 15.23 -2.45
N ALA A 165 -2.36 14.30 -1.63
CA ALA A 165 -2.34 14.44 -0.17
C ALA A 165 -0.92 14.66 0.36
N ALA A 166 0.06 13.87 -0.11
CA ALA A 166 1.45 14.01 0.29
C ALA A 166 2.02 15.39 -0.08
N GLN A 167 1.71 15.89 -1.27
CA GLN A 167 2.13 17.22 -1.71
C GLN A 167 1.51 18.34 -0.87
N GLN A 168 0.20 18.24 -0.54
CA GLN A 168 -0.47 19.21 0.34
C GLN A 168 0.17 19.23 1.72
N LEU A 169 0.41 18.07 2.32
CA LEU A 169 1.07 17.96 3.62
C LEU A 169 2.48 18.55 3.59
N LYS A 170 3.26 18.26 2.53
CA LYS A 170 4.58 18.84 2.35
C LYS A 170 4.54 20.37 2.28
N ASN A 171 3.58 20.96 1.55
CA ASN A 171 3.40 22.41 1.44
C ASN A 171 3.04 23.04 2.80
N LEU A 172 2.31 22.32 3.66
CA LEU A 172 1.98 22.71 5.03
C LEU A 172 3.09 22.41 6.04
N ASN A 173 4.25 21.94 5.58
CA ASN A 173 5.37 21.48 6.42
C ASN A 173 5.01 20.33 7.37
N ILE A 174 4.01 19.53 7.04
CA ILE A 174 3.59 18.35 7.76
C ILE A 174 4.23 17.12 7.09
N GLY A 175 4.82 16.24 7.89
CA GLY A 175 5.47 15.03 7.39
C GLY A 175 4.62 13.78 7.53
N ILE A 176 5.04 12.74 6.83
CA ILE A 176 4.38 11.45 6.72
C ILE A 176 5.25 10.38 7.39
N SER A 177 4.66 9.53 8.23
CA SER A 177 5.33 8.38 8.85
C SER A 177 5.47 7.24 7.84
N THR A 178 4.36 6.87 7.23
CA THR A 178 4.31 5.86 6.15
C THR A 178 3.11 6.13 5.25
N SER A 179 3.27 5.96 3.93
CA SER A 179 2.18 5.98 2.96
C SER A 179 2.04 4.60 2.31
N VAL A 180 0.83 4.05 2.31
CA VAL A 180 0.51 2.72 1.78
C VAL A 180 -0.57 2.85 0.71
N GLY A 181 -0.26 2.46 -0.52
CA GLY A 181 -1.22 2.32 -1.60
C GLY A 181 -1.70 0.88 -1.69
N ILE A 182 -2.96 0.60 -1.35
CA ILE A 182 -3.49 -0.77 -1.39
C ILE A 182 -4.06 -1.20 -2.73
N GLY A 183 -4.20 -0.26 -3.67
CA GLY A 183 -4.71 -0.50 -5.02
C GLY A 183 -6.22 -0.41 -5.19
N GLY A 184 -6.63 -0.18 -6.43
CA GLY A 184 -8.03 0.04 -6.84
C GLY A 184 -8.80 -1.22 -7.25
N ASP A 185 -8.21 -2.39 -7.13
CA ASP A 185 -8.86 -3.65 -7.49
C ASP A 185 -9.90 -4.08 -6.43
N PRO A 186 -10.93 -4.85 -6.82
CA PRO A 186 -11.97 -5.27 -5.89
C PRO A 186 -11.46 -6.24 -4.81
N ILE A 187 -10.40 -7.01 -5.09
CA ILE A 187 -9.80 -7.98 -4.17
C ILE A 187 -8.33 -7.60 -3.92
N ASN A 188 -8.09 -6.93 -2.80
CA ASN A 188 -6.75 -6.55 -2.38
C ASN A 188 -6.11 -7.63 -1.48
N GLY A 189 -4.78 -7.65 -1.45
CA GLY A 189 -4.00 -8.47 -0.53
C GLY A 189 -4.28 -8.09 0.92
N SER A 190 -4.10 -6.81 1.25
CA SER A 190 -4.45 -6.19 2.54
C SER A 190 -5.58 -5.20 2.39
N SER A 191 -6.45 -5.10 3.38
CA SER A 191 -7.57 -4.15 3.45
C SER A 191 -7.17 -2.85 4.17
N PHE A 192 -8.05 -1.84 4.12
CA PHE A 192 -7.90 -0.65 4.95
C PHE A 192 -7.77 -1.00 6.43
N LYS A 193 -8.61 -1.91 6.94
CA LYS A 193 -8.55 -2.36 8.33
C LYS A 193 -7.17 -2.92 8.70
N ASP A 194 -6.62 -3.80 7.88
CA ASP A 194 -5.32 -4.43 8.15
C ASP A 194 -4.17 -3.42 8.28
N ILE A 195 -4.26 -2.30 7.58
CA ILE A 195 -3.22 -1.27 7.58
C ILE A 195 -3.45 -0.22 8.68
N ILE A 196 -4.70 0.19 8.95
CA ILE A 196 -4.94 1.15 10.03
C ILE A 196 -4.66 0.54 11.41
N GLU A 197 -4.85 -0.79 11.58
CA GLU A 197 -4.41 -1.53 12.76
C GLU A 197 -2.90 -1.37 12.99
N LYS A 198 -2.09 -1.48 11.94
CA LYS A 198 -0.64 -1.24 12.00
C LYS A 198 -0.27 0.21 12.29
N PHE A 199 -1.04 1.17 11.79
CA PHE A 199 -0.84 2.58 12.12
C PHE A 199 -1.18 2.88 13.59
N GLU A 200 -2.17 2.21 14.18
CA GLU A 200 -2.46 2.36 15.61
C GLU A 200 -1.31 1.85 16.48
N GLU A 201 -0.67 0.75 16.07
CA GLU A 201 0.48 0.15 16.77
C GLU A 201 1.81 0.93 16.55
N ASP A 202 1.88 1.85 15.58
CA ASP A 202 3.11 2.56 15.22
C ASP A 202 3.28 3.87 16.01
N ASP A 203 4.29 3.94 16.87
CA ASP A 203 4.58 5.11 17.72
C ASP A 203 4.91 6.38 16.91
N GLU A 204 5.36 6.26 15.66
CA GLU A 204 5.67 7.40 14.82
C GLU A 204 4.42 8.00 14.16
N THR A 205 3.30 7.27 14.11
CA THR A 205 2.05 7.75 13.51
C THR A 205 1.16 8.37 14.57
N GLU A 206 0.78 9.64 14.40
CA GLU A 206 -0.14 10.35 15.30
C GLU A 206 -1.55 10.50 14.74
N VAL A 207 -1.71 10.47 13.42
CA VAL A 207 -2.99 10.63 12.71
C VAL A 207 -2.98 9.82 11.43
N VAL A 208 -4.13 9.29 11.01
CA VAL A 208 -4.26 8.50 9.79
C VAL A 208 -5.17 9.21 8.79
N LEU A 209 -4.69 9.39 7.56
CA LEU A 209 -5.49 9.82 6.42
C LEU A 209 -5.84 8.61 5.55
N MET A 210 -7.12 8.29 5.49
CA MET A 210 -7.68 7.22 4.65
C MET A 210 -8.30 7.83 3.38
N ILE A 211 -7.83 7.39 2.21
CA ILE A 211 -8.29 7.86 0.90
C ILE A 211 -9.02 6.71 0.22
N GLY A 212 -10.33 6.75 0.28
CA GLY A 212 -11.23 5.76 -0.29
C GLY A 212 -11.98 6.27 -1.52
N GLU A 213 -12.86 5.42 -2.00
CA GLU A 213 -13.70 5.69 -3.16
C GLU A 213 -14.99 4.89 -3.07
N ILE A 214 -15.88 5.03 -4.05
CA ILE A 214 -17.08 4.20 -4.19
C ILE A 214 -16.71 2.72 -4.34
N GLY A 215 -17.65 1.83 -4.02
CA GLY A 215 -17.54 0.38 -4.19
C GLY A 215 -16.93 -0.35 -3.00
N GLY A 216 -17.54 -1.45 -2.66
CA GLY A 216 -17.16 -2.34 -1.57
C GLY A 216 -17.24 -1.73 -0.16
N PRO A 217 -17.17 -2.53 0.89
CA PRO A 217 -17.40 -2.09 2.27
C PRO A 217 -16.11 -1.76 3.05
N GLN A 218 -14.94 -1.79 2.43
CA GLN A 218 -13.65 -1.80 3.16
C GLN A 218 -13.43 -0.55 4.02
N GLU A 219 -13.77 0.66 3.51
CA GLU A 219 -13.59 1.91 4.23
C GLU A 219 -14.49 1.99 5.47
N VAL A 220 -15.75 1.55 5.31
CA VAL A 220 -16.70 1.50 6.44
C VAL A 220 -16.26 0.45 7.47
N THR A 221 -15.76 -0.70 7.02
CA THR A 221 -15.19 -1.72 7.93
C THR A 221 -14.00 -1.18 8.71
N ALA A 222 -13.14 -0.39 8.06
CA ALA A 222 -12.02 0.29 8.72
C ALA A 222 -12.51 1.35 9.72
N GLY A 223 -13.54 2.14 9.36
CA GLY A 223 -14.14 3.12 10.26
C GLY A 223 -14.74 2.50 11.53
N LYS A 224 -15.45 1.38 11.40
CA LYS A 224 -15.98 0.62 12.55
C LYS A 224 -14.84 0.12 13.45
N PHE A 225 -13.80 -0.45 12.85
CA PHE A 225 -12.61 -0.87 13.60
C PHE A 225 -11.95 0.32 14.33
N ALA A 226 -11.81 1.46 13.65
CA ALA A 226 -11.22 2.65 14.24
C ALA A 226 -12.01 3.14 15.46
N LYS A 227 -13.36 3.19 15.38
CA LYS A 227 -14.24 3.56 16.48
C LYS A 227 -14.02 2.71 17.73
N GLU A 228 -13.80 1.41 17.56
CA GLU A 228 -13.72 0.46 18.66
C GLU A 228 -12.29 0.30 19.21
N ASN A 229 -11.26 0.50 18.39
CA ASN A 229 -9.91 0.05 18.70
C ASN A 229 -8.82 1.12 18.59
N MET A 230 -9.09 2.29 17.97
CA MET A 230 -8.08 3.31 17.75
C MET A 230 -8.22 4.49 18.70
N LYS A 231 -7.07 4.98 19.16
CA LYS A 231 -6.94 6.25 19.90
C LYS A 231 -6.49 7.39 18.97
N LYS A 232 -5.87 7.04 17.85
CA LYS A 232 -5.39 8.01 16.86
C LYS A 232 -6.55 8.47 15.98
N PRO A 233 -6.68 9.78 15.71
CA PRO A 233 -7.72 10.28 14.80
C PRO A 233 -7.56 9.68 13.41
N VAL A 234 -8.70 9.33 12.81
CA VAL A 234 -8.78 8.93 11.41
C VAL A 234 -9.52 10.00 10.63
N ILE A 235 -8.89 10.47 9.57
CA ILE A 235 -9.50 11.36 8.57
C ILE A 235 -9.80 10.52 7.33
N ALA A 236 -10.92 10.75 6.66
CA ALA A 236 -11.23 10.11 5.40
C ALA A 236 -11.60 11.11 4.31
N TYR A 237 -11.10 10.86 3.12
CA TYR A 237 -11.64 11.39 1.88
C TYR A 237 -12.21 10.24 1.05
N ILE A 238 -13.43 10.37 0.56
CA ILE A 238 -14.11 9.35 -0.27
C ILE A 238 -14.40 9.96 -1.65
N ALA A 239 -13.73 9.44 -2.67
CA ALA A 239 -13.94 9.89 -4.04
C ALA A 239 -15.25 9.35 -4.62
N GLY A 240 -15.87 10.14 -5.51
CA GLY A 240 -17.03 9.70 -6.29
C GLY A 240 -18.38 10.14 -5.73
N LEU A 241 -18.49 11.29 -5.02
CA LEU A 241 -19.77 11.83 -4.50
C LEU A 241 -20.84 11.99 -5.58
N THR A 242 -20.43 12.22 -6.83
CA THR A 242 -21.35 12.39 -7.97
C THR A 242 -21.34 11.20 -8.92
N ALA A 243 -20.72 10.09 -8.53
CA ALA A 243 -20.62 8.92 -9.37
C ALA A 243 -21.99 8.23 -9.58
N PRO A 244 -22.38 7.90 -10.82
CA PRO A 244 -23.62 7.20 -11.08
C PRO A 244 -23.56 5.74 -10.61
N LYS A 245 -24.69 5.21 -10.13
CA LYS A 245 -24.81 3.79 -9.77
C LYS A 245 -24.61 2.88 -10.98
N GLY A 246 -24.00 1.71 -10.74
CA GLY A 246 -23.85 0.65 -11.75
C GLY A 246 -22.79 0.92 -12.83
N ARG A 247 -21.97 1.98 -12.71
CA ARG A 247 -20.85 2.24 -13.61
C ARG A 247 -19.51 2.10 -12.87
N VAL A 248 -18.54 1.50 -13.54
CA VAL A 248 -17.13 1.46 -13.09
C VAL A 248 -16.52 2.83 -13.33
N MET A 249 -15.91 3.40 -12.28
CA MET A 249 -15.35 4.75 -12.30
C MET A 249 -13.81 4.71 -12.12
N GLY A 250 -13.10 4.40 -13.21
CA GLY A 250 -11.64 4.32 -13.22
C GLY A 250 -11.12 2.97 -12.69
N HIS A 251 -11.11 2.76 -11.40
CA HIS A 251 -10.67 1.51 -10.80
C HIS A 251 -11.69 0.38 -10.97
N ALA A 252 -11.21 -0.86 -11.14
CA ALA A 252 -12.07 -2.03 -11.29
C ALA A 252 -13.00 -2.27 -10.09
N GLY A 253 -12.56 -1.88 -8.88
CA GLY A 253 -13.35 -1.95 -7.65
C GLY A 253 -14.28 -0.75 -7.41
N ALA A 254 -14.16 0.33 -8.21
CA ALA A 254 -14.94 1.55 -8.06
C ALA A 254 -16.30 1.46 -8.77
N ILE A 255 -17.19 0.63 -8.25
CA ILE A 255 -18.56 0.44 -8.74
C ILE A 255 -19.53 0.35 -7.55
N VAL A 256 -20.65 1.08 -7.62
CA VAL A 256 -21.73 0.99 -6.63
C VAL A 256 -22.68 -0.12 -7.03
N SER A 257 -22.65 -1.24 -6.33
CA SER A 257 -23.46 -2.44 -6.56
C SER A 257 -24.45 -2.74 -5.44
N ALA A 258 -24.19 -2.25 -4.23
CA ALA A 258 -25.01 -2.49 -3.04
C ALA A 258 -25.16 -1.23 -2.19
N TYR A 259 -26.02 -1.30 -1.14
CA TYR A 259 -26.15 -0.26 -0.13
C TYR A 259 -24.85 -0.11 0.68
N GLY A 260 -24.50 1.13 1.00
CA GLY A 260 -23.28 1.46 1.74
C GLY A 260 -22.01 1.55 0.85
N GLU A 261 -22.15 1.40 -0.47
CA GLU A 261 -21.03 1.45 -1.41
C GLU A 261 -20.88 2.79 -2.15
N SER A 262 -21.93 3.64 -2.15
CA SER A 262 -21.79 4.99 -2.70
C SER A 262 -20.93 5.88 -1.78
N ALA A 263 -20.31 6.91 -2.35
CA ALA A 263 -19.50 7.82 -1.54
C ALA A 263 -20.33 8.56 -0.49
N VAL A 264 -21.58 8.90 -0.81
CA VAL A 264 -22.49 9.57 0.14
C VAL A 264 -22.77 8.68 1.35
N GLU A 265 -23.20 7.44 1.11
CA GLU A 265 -23.50 6.47 2.18
C GLU A 265 -22.24 6.16 3.01
N LYS A 266 -21.07 5.98 2.35
CA LYS A 266 -19.81 5.76 3.07
C LYS A 266 -19.45 6.95 3.98
N VAL A 267 -19.61 8.18 3.50
CA VAL A 267 -19.32 9.39 4.29
C VAL A 267 -20.22 9.46 5.52
N GLU A 268 -21.52 9.15 5.39
CA GLU A 268 -22.46 9.11 6.51
C GLU A 268 -22.05 8.05 7.54
N LEU A 269 -21.83 6.82 7.10
CA LEU A 269 -21.41 5.70 7.96
C LEU A 269 -20.05 5.95 8.64
N LEU A 270 -19.12 6.60 7.96
CA LEU A 270 -17.83 6.95 8.54
C LEU A 270 -17.95 8.06 9.59
N ARG A 271 -18.84 9.05 9.41
CA ARG A 271 -19.15 10.06 10.43
C ARG A 271 -19.73 9.42 11.70
N GLU A 272 -20.63 8.45 11.57
CA GLU A 272 -21.17 7.68 12.70
C GLU A 272 -20.09 6.89 13.45
N CYS A 273 -18.99 6.57 12.75
CA CYS A 273 -17.81 5.95 13.35
C CYS A 273 -16.85 6.95 14.01
N GLY A 274 -17.13 8.27 13.97
CA GLY A 274 -16.25 9.30 14.52
C GLY A 274 -15.08 9.67 13.60
N VAL A 275 -15.10 9.23 12.33
CA VAL A 275 -14.09 9.57 11.33
C VAL A 275 -14.30 11.01 10.83
N ILE A 276 -13.23 11.79 10.80
CA ILE A 276 -13.23 13.18 10.30
C ILE A 276 -13.25 13.15 8.77
N ILE A 277 -14.25 13.81 8.16
CA ILE A 277 -14.39 13.78 6.70
C ILE A 277 -13.78 15.01 6.05
N SER A 278 -12.82 14.79 5.15
CA SER A 278 -12.35 15.83 4.20
C SER A 278 -13.40 16.06 3.12
N LYS A 279 -13.81 17.31 2.92
CA LYS A 279 -14.94 17.68 2.04
C LYS A 279 -14.66 17.46 0.55
N ASN A 280 -13.40 17.63 0.16
CA ASN A 280 -12.93 17.48 -1.22
C ASN A 280 -11.42 17.16 -1.24
N PRO A 281 -10.85 16.74 -2.37
CA PRO A 281 -9.44 16.33 -2.42
C PRO A 281 -8.45 17.48 -2.16
N SER A 282 -8.81 18.72 -2.45
CA SER A 282 -7.89 19.87 -2.33
C SER A 282 -7.71 20.37 -0.89
N VAL A 283 -8.49 19.87 0.08
CA VAL A 283 -8.39 20.27 1.50
C VAL A 283 -7.99 19.10 2.42
N MET A 284 -7.50 18.00 1.88
CA MET A 284 -7.05 16.86 2.69
C MET A 284 -5.96 17.27 3.68
N GLY A 285 -4.95 18.02 3.21
CA GLY A 285 -3.86 18.50 4.05
C GLY A 285 -4.32 19.42 5.18
N GLU A 286 -5.21 20.38 4.91
CA GLU A 286 -5.74 21.27 5.95
C GLU A 286 -6.63 20.54 6.96
N THR A 287 -7.38 19.53 6.52
CA THR A 287 -8.17 18.68 7.41
C THR A 287 -7.26 17.90 8.37
N VAL A 288 -6.15 17.35 7.87
CA VAL A 288 -5.14 16.66 8.69
C VAL A 288 -4.50 17.63 9.68
N LYS A 289 -4.12 18.83 9.23
CA LYS A 289 -3.53 19.89 10.09
C LYS A 289 -4.45 20.25 11.24
N SER A 290 -5.75 20.43 10.95
CA SER A 290 -6.75 20.73 11.98
C SER A 290 -6.88 19.60 13.02
N ALA A 291 -6.86 18.34 12.58
CA ALA A 291 -6.93 17.19 13.47
C ALA A 291 -5.67 17.02 14.36
N LEU A 292 -4.48 17.37 13.84
CA LEU A 292 -3.25 17.38 14.63
C LEU A 292 -3.29 18.45 15.74
N ASN A 293 -3.80 19.64 15.43
CA ASN A 293 -3.88 20.76 16.37
C ASN A 293 -4.94 20.54 17.47
N SER A 294 -5.99 19.76 17.22
CA SER A 294 -7.02 19.46 18.23
C SER A 294 -6.59 18.44 19.29
N LYS A 295 -5.41 17.83 19.12
CA LYS A 295 -4.80 16.93 20.11
C LYS A 295 -3.89 17.65 21.13
N THR A 296 -3.50 18.89 20.84
CA THR A 296 -2.73 19.76 21.72
C THR A 296 -3.66 20.56 22.60
#